data_0eaafa9c26025a01140e6315b05818cb
#
_entry.id   0eaafa9c26025a01140e6315b05818cb
#
_cell.length_a   1.000
_cell.length_b   1.000
_cell.length_c   1.000
_cell.angle_alpha   90.00
_cell.angle_beta   90.00
_cell.angle_gamma   90.00
#
_symmetry.space_group_name_H-M   'P 1'
#
loop_
_entity.id
_entity.type
_entity.pdbx_description
1 polymer ?
#
loop_
_entity_poly.entity_id
_entity_poly.type
_entity_poly.pdbx_seq_one_letter_code
_entity_poly.pdbx_strand_id
1 'polypeptide(L)'
;TALASWIIVTAFCSLGWLSQSQSSYAQVLEFGTHAWLLGHGVPMTIEGVRVSVIPLGFALLVMLVTTSFVMTIARHLATRAFGGRARTERQDAEARGLALRMTVWFTVPYMAILAVAASATGESAQIGRALIGGLVICGPITLITTGRALGWSVISFNQGGWIRGVIAGVWSAVAALIGVAALVLLIALIARHGQVGALHNALNPGGLGGAVLAIGQAAWVPNAVLWTAAWLLGAGFTVGDDTLLTPLVSRLGPTP
;
A
#
# COMPACT_ATOMS: atom_id res chain seq x y z
N THR A 1 -6.97 6.72 11.68
CA THR A 1 -6.17 5.91 10.71
C THR A 1 -5.79 6.74 9.48
N ALA A 2 -6.75 7.31 8.71
CA ALA A 2 -6.46 8.14 7.53
C ALA A 2 -5.50 9.29 7.86
N LEU A 3 -5.82 10.11 8.87
CA LEU A 3 -4.95 11.21 9.30
C LEU A 3 -3.57 10.72 9.79
N ALA A 4 -3.50 9.59 10.49
CA ALA A 4 -2.22 9.06 10.95
C ALA A 4 -1.31 8.65 9.78
N SER A 5 -1.84 7.95 8.78
CA SER A 5 -1.07 7.60 7.58
C SER A 5 -0.70 8.83 6.75
N TRP A 6 -1.59 9.81 6.64
CA TRP A 6 -1.31 11.09 5.99
C TRP A 6 -0.18 11.85 6.71
N ILE A 7 -0.25 11.96 8.05
CA ILE A 7 0.80 12.61 8.85
C ILE A 7 2.16 11.93 8.64
N ILE A 8 2.20 10.59 8.63
CA ILE A 8 3.46 9.86 8.41
C ILE A 8 4.06 10.21 7.05
N VAL A 9 3.25 10.17 5.97
CA VAL A 9 3.74 10.46 4.62
C VAL A 9 4.16 11.92 4.48
N THR A 10 3.35 12.87 4.96
CA THR A 10 3.66 14.30 4.86
C THR A 10 4.85 14.69 5.74
N ALA A 11 4.98 14.14 6.94
CA ALA A 11 6.15 14.33 7.79
C ALA A 11 7.43 13.84 7.12
N PHE A 12 7.34 12.71 6.41
CA PHE A 12 8.44 12.17 5.64
C PHE A 12 8.87 13.11 4.50
N CYS A 13 7.91 13.64 3.74
CA CYS A 13 8.17 14.66 2.72
C CYS A 13 8.78 15.93 3.32
N SER A 14 8.32 16.34 4.52
CA SER A 14 8.83 17.50 5.23
C SER A 14 10.29 17.34 5.68
N LEU A 15 10.70 16.12 6.06
CA LEU A 15 12.11 15.83 6.36
C LEU A 15 13.01 16.00 5.13
N GLY A 16 12.53 15.59 3.94
CA GLY A 16 13.23 15.84 2.68
C GLY A 16 13.38 17.33 2.38
N TRP A 17 12.35 18.10 2.64
CA TRP A 17 12.35 19.55 2.45
C TRP A 17 13.38 20.27 3.32
N LEU A 18 13.57 19.85 4.56
CA LEU A 18 14.58 20.42 5.46
C LEU A 18 15.99 20.32 4.92
N SER A 19 16.27 19.42 3.98
CA SER A 19 17.58 19.25 3.36
C SER A 19 17.81 20.13 2.13
N GLN A 20 16.74 20.64 1.48
CA GLN A 20 16.81 21.44 0.27
C GLN A 20 15.67 22.48 0.24
N SER A 21 15.78 23.54 0.99
CA SER A 21 14.72 24.52 1.26
C SER A 21 14.47 25.54 0.12
N GLN A 22 14.30 25.11 -1.12
CA GLN A 22 13.92 26.01 -2.23
C GLN A 22 12.41 26.15 -2.42
N SER A 23 11.61 25.25 -1.83
CA SER A 23 10.15 25.24 -1.94
C SER A 23 9.50 25.82 -0.68
N SER A 24 8.26 26.36 -0.82
CA SER A 24 7.47 26.74 0.34
C SER A 24 6.97 25.49 1.10
N TYR A 25 6.77 25.61 2.42
CA TYR A 25 6.24 24.49 3.22
C TYR A 25 4.84 24.04 2.75
N ALA A 26 4.04 24.97 2.20
CA ALA A 26 2.74 24.65 1.62
C ALA A 26 2.85 23.68 0.44
N GLN A 27 3.82 23.90 -0.46
CA GLN A 27 4.08 22.99 -1.59
C GLN A 27 4.52 21.60 -1.12
N VAL A 28 5.24 21.51 -0.01
CA VAL A 28 5.65 20.22 0.56
C VAL A 28 4.46 19.45 1.12
N LEU A 29 3.53 20.14 1.81
CA LEU A 29 2.29 19.53 2.31
C LEU A 29 1.40 19.08 1.15
N GLU A 30 1.32 19.88 0.10
CA GLU A 30 0.58 19.54 -1.12
C GLU A 30 1.18 18.29 -1.78
N PHE A 31 2.49 18.26 -2.01
CA PHE A 31 3.19 17.10 -2.55
C PHE A 31 2.99 15.85 -1.67
N GLY A 32 3.15 15.98 -0.35
CA GLY A 32 2.93 14.88 0.59
C GLY A 32 1.49 14.37 0.57
N THR A 33 0.51 15.26 0.38
CA THR A 33 -0.90 14.89 0.23
C THR A 33 -1.13 14.14 -1.09
N HIS A 34 -0.56 14.60 -2.20
CA HIS A 34 -0.61 13.88 -3.49
C HIS A 34 0.08 12.51 -3.40
N ALA A 35 1.24 12.40 -2.75
CA ALA A 35 1.94 11.13 -2.54
C ALA A 35 1.10 10.15 -1.70
N TRP A 36 0.41 10.65 -0.68
CA TRP A 36 -0.52 9.86 0.13
C TRP A 36 -1.75 9.42 -0.68
N LEU A 37 -2.33 10.31 -1.51
CA LEU A 37 -3.44 10.00 -2.42
C LEU A 37 -3.00 8.99 -3.49
N LEU A 38 -1.76 9.07 -4.01
CA LEU A 38 -1.20 8.09 -4.94
C LEU A 38 -1.17 6.69 -4.33
N GLY A 39 -0.86 6.57 -3.03
CA GLY A 39 -0.97 5.31 -2.28
C GLY A 39 -2.38 4.72 -2.25
N HIS A 40 -3.41 5.51 -2.57
CA HIS A 40 -4.82 5.09 -2.69
C HIS A 40 -5.30 5.00 -4.14
N GLY A 41 -4.39 5.08 -5.12
CA GLY A 41 -4.70 4.94 -6.54
C GLY A 41 -5.19 6.23 -7.23
N VAL A 42 -5.01 7.38 -6.59
CA VAL A 42 -5.22 8.68 -7.22
C VAL A 42 -3.94 9.06 -7.95
N PRO A 43 -3.94 9.18 -9.29
CA PRO A 43 -2.75 9.59 -10.04
C PRO A 43 -2.33 11.01 -9.65
N MET A 44 -1.04 11.27 -9.66
CA MET A 44 -0.50 12.62 -9.52
C MET A 44 0.30 13.03 -10.75
N THR A 45 0.44 14.33 -11.00
CA THR A 45 1.28 14.86 -12.06
C THR A 45 2.49 15.55 -11.44
N ILE A 46 3.69 15.16 -11.86
CA ILE A 46 4.96 15.76 -11.43
C ILE A 46 5.65 16.30 -12.68
N GLU A 47 5.86 17.61 -12.74
CA GLU A 47 6.53 18.28 -13.88
C GLU A 47 5.97 17.86 -15.25
N GLY A 48 4.65 17.71 -15.35
CA GLY A 48 3.96 17.29 -16.57
C GLY A 48 3.92 15.77 -16.81
N VAL A 49 4.64 14.98 -16.03
CA VAL A 49 4.61 13.51 -16.10
C VAL A 49 3.53 12.97 -15.17
N ARG A 50 2.59 12.20 -15.74
CA ARG A 50 1.51 11.58 -14.95
C ARG A 50 1.98 10.26 -14.34
N VAL A 51 2.04 10.20 -13.01
CA VAL A 51 2.35 9.01 -12.24
C VAL A 51 1.03 8.38 -11.75
N SER A 52 0.70 7.20 -12.24
CA SER A 52 -0.54 6.47 -11.91
C SER A 52 -0.30 5.12 -11.22
N VAL A 53 0.93 4.66 -11.18
CA VAL A 53 1.30 3.41 -10.51
C VAL A 53 1.32 3.63 -9.00
N ILE A 54 0.62 2.78 -8.26
CA ILE A 54 0.57 2.86 -6.79
C ILE A 54 1.90 2.35 -6.22
N PRO A 55 2.66 3.15 -5.44
CA PRO A 55 3.80 2.63 -4.68
C PRO A 55 3.28 1.68 -3.60
N LEU A 56 3.43 0.38 -3.82
CA LEU A 56 2.88 -0.65 -2.93
C LEU A 56 3.42 -0.56 -1.51
N GLY A 57 4.62 -0.01 -1.32
CA GLY A 57 5.16 0.26 0.02
C GLY A 57 4.31 1.27 0.79
N PHE A 58 3.79 2.32 0.13
CA PHE A 58 2.84 3.24 0.78
C PHE A 58 1.50 2.58 1.06
N ALA A 59 0.97 1.78 0.12
CA ALA A 59 -0.24 1.02 0.36
C ALA A 59 -0.07 0.06 1.56
N LEU A 60 1.06 -0.65 1.65
CA LEU A 60 1.39 -1.52 2.77
C LEU A 60 1.51 -0.74 4.09
N LEU A 61 2.11 0.44 4.08
CA LEU A 61 2.18 1.32 5.26
C LEU A 61 0.76 1.70 5.73
N VAL A 62 -0.09 2.14 4.82
CA VAL A 62 -1.49 2.48 5.12
C VAL A 62 -2.23 1.27 5.68
N MET A 63 -2.05 0.09 5.07
CA MET A 63 -2.63 -1.17 5.55
C MET A 63 -2.15 -1.53 6.95
N LEU A 64 -0.86 -1.38 7.24
CA LEU A 64 -0.26 -1.66 8.55
C LEU A 64 -0.83 -0.72 9.62
N VAL A 65 -0.84 0.58 9.34
CA VAL A 65 -1.41 1.59 10.25
C VAL A 65 -2.88 1.29 10.54
N THR A 66 -3.67 1.05 9.49
CA THR A 66 -5.10 0.74 9.64
C THR A 66 -5.32 -0.54 10.45
N THR A 67 -4.58 -1.61 10.13
CA THR A 67 -4.68 -2.88 10.87
C THR A 67 -4.35 -2.70 12.33
N SER A 68 -3.30 -1.97 12.67
CA SER A 68 -2.86 -1.76 14.05
C SER A 68 -3.90 -1.02 14.89
N PHE A 69 -4.46 0.07 14.36
CA PHE A 69 -5.50 0.84 15.04
C PHE A 69 -6.80 0.04 15.20
N VAL A 70 -7.26 -0.57 14.12
CA VAL A 70 -8.51 -1.36 14.12
C VAL A 70 -8.38 -2.56 15.05
N MET A 71 -7.24 -3.28 15.03
CA MET A 71 -7.00 -4.43 15.91
C MET A 71 -7.05 -4.04 17.39
N THR A 72 -6.45 -2.91 17.74
CA THR A 72 -6.44 -2.42 19.13
C THR A 72 -7.87 -2.14 19.61
N ILE A 73 -8.66 -1.40 18.83
CA ILE A 73 -10.04 -1.06 19.18
C ILE A 73 -10.92 -2.32 19.20
N ALA A 74 -10.79 -3.18 18.20
CA ALA A 74 -11.60 -4.40 18.09
C ALA A 74 -11.33 -5.37 19.25
N ARG A 75 -10.08 -5.51 19.71
CA ARG A 75 -9.73 -6.32 20.88
C ARG A 75 -10.36 -5.77 22.16
N HIS A 76 -10.31 -4.46 22.37
CA HIS A 76 -10.98 -3.83 23.53
C HIS A 76 -12.49 -4.06 23.53
N LEU A 77 -13.13 -4.00 22.37
CA LEU A 77 -14.56 -4.28 22.24
C LEU A 77 -14.86 -5.77 22.43
N ALA A 78 -14.04 -6.67 21.92
CA ALA A 78 -14.19 -8.11 22.08
C ALA A 78 -14.14 -8.54 23.56
N THR A 79 -13.20 -8.01 24.34
CA THR A 79 -13.09 -8.32 25.77
C THR A 79 -14.30 -7.81 26.56
N ARG A 80 -14.82 -6.63 26.23
CA ARG A 80 -16.01 -6.06 26.87
C ARG A 80 -17.30 -6.80 26.48
N ALA A 81 -17.44 -7.20 25.21
CA ALA A 81 -18.69 -7.79 24.72
C ALA A 81 -18.80 -9.30 25.02
N PHE A 82 -17.68 -10.02 25.00
CA PHE A 82 -17.72 -11.50 25.01
C PHE A 82 -16.95 -12.18 26.16
N GLY A 83 -16.14 -11.47 26.91
CA GLY A 83 -15.52 -11.94 28.17
C GLY A 83 -14.74 -13.25 28.10
N GLY A 84 -14.25 -13.69 26.93
CA GLY A 84 -13.40 -14.88 26.77
C GLY A 84 -14.08 -16.24 26.94
N ARG A 85 -15.43 -16.31 26.97
CA ARG A 85 -16.19 -17.56 27.08
C ARG A 85 -16.40 -18.22 25.72
N ALA A 86 -16.63 -19.56 25.72
CA ALA A 86 -17.08 -20.28 24.53
C ALA A 86 -18.39 -19.69 24.00
N ARG A 87 -18.45 -19.48 22.68
CA ARG A 87 -19.54 -18.73 22.05
C ARG A 87 -20.72 -19.62 21.69
N THR A 88 -21.92 -19.05 21.81
CA THR A 88 -23.16 -19.59 21.26
C THR A 88 -23.37 -19.06 19.84
N GLU A 89 -24.19 -19.72 19.03
CA GLU A 89 -24.56 -19.26 17.67
C GLU A 89 -25.09 -17.82 17.64
N ARG A 90 -25.83 -17.43 18.69
CA ARG A 90 -26.32 -16.06 18.84
C ARG A 90 -25.18 -15.06 19.01
N GLN A 91 -24.16 -15.40 19.79
CA GLN A 91 -22.98 -14.55 19.98
C GLN A 91 -22.13 -14.44 18.70
N ASP A 92 -22.12 -15.47 17.84
CA ASP A 92 -21.47 -15.42 16.54
C ASP A 92 -22.19 -14.47 15.58
N ALA A 93 -23.52 -14.44 15.58
CA ALA A 93 -24.32 -13.49 14.82
C ALA A 93 -24.11 -12.04 15.32
N GLU A 94 -24.02 -11.83 16.63
CA GLU A 94 -23.70 -10.54 17.26
C GLU A 94 -22.27 -10.09 16.91
N ALA A 95 -21.29 -10.98 16.94
CA ALA A 95 -19.90 -10.69 16.55
C ALA A 95 -19.79 -10.28 15.07
N ARG A 96 -20.53 -10.98 14.18
CA ARG A 96 -20.62 -10.62 12.76
C ARG A 96 -21.24 -9.25 12.57
N GLY A 97 -22.38 -8.97 13.22
CA GLY A 97 -23.05 -7.67 13.17
C GLY A 97 -22.13 -6.54 13.65
N LEU A 98 -21.38 -6.77 14.73
CA LEU A 98 -20.41 -5.79 15.25
C LEU A 98 -19.24 -5.58 14.28
N ALA A 99 -18.69 -6.65 13.70
CA ALA A 99 -17.63 -6.55 12.71
C ALA A 99 -18.04 -5.72 11.48
N LEU A 100 -19.23 -5.96 10.94
CA LEU A 100 -19.78 -5.20 9.81
C LEU A 100 -20.00 -3.72 10.16
N ARG A 101 -20.57 -3.42 11.33
CA ARG A 101 -20.76 -2.03 11.79
C ARG A 101 -19.41 -1.33 11.94
N MET A 102 -18.44 -1.97 12.57
CA MET A 102 -17.09 -1.40 12.69
C MET A 102 -16.46 -1.13 11.32
N THR A 103 -16.63 -2.04 10.36
CA THR A 103 -16.13 -1.85 9.00
C THR A 103 -16.72 -0.58 8.38
N VAL A 104 -18.04 -0.39 8.49
CA VAL A 104 -18.69 0.82 7.96
C VAL A 104 -18.21 2.08 8.68
N TRP A 105 -18.17 2.07 10.03
CA TRP A 105 -17.74 3.22 10.83
C TRP A 105 -16.28 3.62 10.64
N PHE A 106 -15.42 2.70 10.22
CA PHE A 106 -14.04 3.02 9.86
C PHE A 106 -13.89 3.42 8.39
N THR A 107 -14.55 2.70 7.49
CA THR A 107 -14.37 2.89 6.04
C THR A 107 -15.03 4.18 5.54
N VAL A 108 -16.24 4.52 6.01
CA VAL A 108 -16.96 5.70 5.53
C VAL A 108 -16.24 7.01 5.87
N PRO A 109 -15.84 7.28 7.14
CA PRO A 109 -15.05 8.47 7.44
C PRO A 109 -13.69 8.49 6.76
N TYR A 110 -13.08 7.31 6.56
CA TYR A 110 -11.83 7.19 5.83
C TYR A 110 -11.98 7.69 4.39
N MET A 111 -13.00 7.21 3.70
CA MET A 111 -13.33 7.63 2.33
C MET A 111 -13.66 9.13 2.26
N ALA A 112 -14.38 9.67 3.26
CA ALA A 112 -14.68 11.09 3.32
C ALA A 112 -13.41 11.95 3.42
N ILE A 113 -12.43 11.55 4.24
CA ILE A 113 -11.14 12.24 4.36
C ILE A 113 -10.38 12.20 3.02
N LEU A 114 -10.38 11.06 2.32
CA LEU A 114 -9.77 10.95 0.98
C LEU A 114 -10.44 11.87 -0.04
N ALA A 115 -11.79 11.94 -0.03
CA ALA A 115 -12.54 12.82 -0.92
C ALA A 115 -12.22 14.31 -0.64
N VAL A 116 -12.14 14.70 0.63
CA VAL A 116 -11.75 16.05 1.03
C VAL A 116 -10.33 16.37 0.57
N ALA A 117 -9.37 15.46 0.80
CA ALA A 117 -8.00 15.64 0.36
C ALA A 117 -7.89 15.76 -1.16
N ALA A 118 -8.57 14.89 -1.93
CA ALA A 118 -8.60 14.97 -3.39
C ALA A 118 -9.24 16.28 -3.90
N SER A 119 -10.25 16.80 -3.19
CA SER A 119 -10.84 18.09 -3.53
C SER A 119 -9.89 19.26 -3.20
N ALA A 120 -9.21 19.19 -2.07
CA ALA A 120 -8.30 20.26 -1.61
C ALA A 120 -7.03 20.38 -2.47
N THR A 121 -6.58 19.29 -3.10
CA THR A 121 -5.43 19.28 -4.02
C THR A 121 -5.80 19.59 -5.47
N GLY A 122 -7.04 20.03 -5.75
CA GLY A 122 -7.51 20.31 -7.10
C GLY A 122 -7.86 19.07 -7.93
N GLU A 123 -7.69 17.88 -7.38
CA GLU A 123 -7.97 16.59 -8.03
C GLU A 123 -9.45 16.17 -7.92
N SER A 124 -10.37 17.13 -7.99
CA SER A 124 -11.82 16.87 -7.85
C SER A 124 -12.35 15.82 -8.84
N ALA A 125 -11.81 15.80 -10.06
CA ALA A 125 -12.12 14.77 -11.06
C ALA A 125 -11.70 13.35 -10.63
N GLN A 126 -10.83 13.22 -9.63
CA GLN A 126 -10.31 11.96 -9.14
C GLN A 126 -10.99 11.48 -7.84
N ILE A 127 -11.99 12.21 -7.33
CA ILE A 127 -12.71 11.83 -6.09
C ILE A 127 -13.24 10.41 -6.17
N GLY A 128 -13.79 10.00 -7.32
CA GLY A 128 -14.26 8.62 -7.51
C GLY A 128 -13.17 7.57 -7.30
N ARG A 129 -11.94 7.83 -7.79
CA ARG A 129 -10.79 6.94 -7.57
C ARG A 129 -10.34 6.93 -6.12
N ALA A 130 -10.33 8.08 -5.46
CA ALA A 130 -10.02 8.20 -4.04
C ALA A 130 -11.01 7.38 -3.18
N LEU A 131 -12.30 7.45 -3.48
CA LEU A 131 -13.33 6.67 -2.81
C LEU A 131 -13.15 5.17 -3.03
N ILE A 132 -12.93 4.74 -4.29
CA ILE A 132 -12.67 3.33 -4.61
C ILE A 132 -11.40 2.84 -3.92
N GLY A 133 -10.31 3.60 -3.98
CA GLY A 133 -9.06 3.27 -3.30
C GLY A 133 -9.22 3.12 -1.79
N GLY A 134 -9.93 4.05 -1.16
CA GLY A 134 -10.26 3.98 0.25
C GLY A 134 -11.12 2.76 0.60
N LEU A 135 -12.12 2.46 -0.21
CA LEU A 135 -12.98 1.28 -0.03
C LEU A 135 -12.18 -0.02 -0.17
N VAL A 136 -11.36 -0.15 -1.22
CA VAL A 136 -10.57 -1.36 -1.51
C VAL A 136 -9.49 -1.59 -0.47
N ILE A 137 -8.87 -0.55 0.04
CA ILE A 137 -7.82 -0.67 1.05
C ILE A 137 -8.42 -0.82 2.44
N CYS A 138 -9.27 0.11 2.88
CA CYS A 138 -9.75 0.16 4.25
C CYS A 138 -10.84 -0.89 4.54
N GLY A 139 -11.75 -1.13 3.60
CA GLY A 139 -12.89 -2.03 3.79
C GLY A 139 -12.49 -3.46 4.12
N PRO A 140 -11.77 -4.19 3.25
CA PRO A 140 -11.36 -5.57 3.50
C PRO A 140 -10.46 -5.70 4.73
N ILE A 141 -9.52 -4.76 4.92
CA ILE A 141 -8.62 -4.78 6.08
C ILE A 141 -9.39 -4.65 7.37
N THR A 142 -10.30 -3.68 7.46
CA THR A 142 -11.12 -3.48 8.65
C THR A 142 -12.00 -4.69 8.91
N LEU A 143 -12.64 -5.25 7.88
CA LEU A 143 -13.49 -6.43 8.01
C LEU A 143 -12.73 -7.66 8.49
N ILE A 144 -11.58 -7.95 7.89
CA ILE A 144 -10.75 -9.10 8.26
C ILE A 144 -10.17 -8.91 9.67
N THR A 145 -9.69 -7.71 9.98
CA THR A 145 -9.06 -7.40 11.28
C THR A 145 -10.08 -7.47 12.42
N THR A 146 -11.25 -6.85 12.25
CA THR A 146 -12.32 -6.90 13.25
C THR A 146 -12.89 -8.31 13.40
N GLY A 147 -13.10 -9.00 12.29
CA GLY A 147 -13.54 -10.39 12.31
C GLY A 147 -12.60 -11.26 13.13
N ARG A 148 -11.29 -11.18 12.87
CA ARG A 148 -10.28 -11.93 13.63
C ARG A 148 -10.25 -11.55 15.12
N ALA A 149 -10.33 -10.26 15.43
CA ALA A 149 -10.34 -9.79 16.82
C ALA A 149 -11.59 -10.24 17.57
N LEU A 150 -12.74 -10.27 16.90
CA LEU A 150 -14.01 -10.74 17.43
C LEU A 150 -14.16 -12.27 17.33
N GLY A 151 -13.16 -13.02 16.85
CA GLY A 151 -13.17 -14.46 16.67
C GLY A 151 -14.20 -14.94 15.64
N TRP A 152 -14.62 -14.05 14.71
CA TRP A 152 -15.42 -14.38 13.55
C TRP A 152 -14.55 -14.38 12.31
N SER A 153 -14.64 -15.42 11.49
CA SER A 153 -13.89 -15.49 10.24
C SER A 153 -14.82 -15.18 9.07
N VAL A 154 -14.43 -14.19 8.25
CA VAL A 154 -15.12 -13.88 6.97
C VAL A 154 -15.09 -15.11 6.06
N ILE A 155 -14.01 -15.87 6.13
CA ILE A 155 -13.83 -17.11 5.39
C ILE A 155 -13.87 -18.24 6.42
N SER A 156 -15.06 -18.79 6.64
CA SER A 156 -15.21 -20.01 7.42
C SER A 156 -14.70 -21.19 6.57
N PHE A 157 -13.45 -21.58 6.79
CA PHE A 157 -12.84 -22.75 6.14
C PHE A 157 -13.36 -24.08 6.73
N ASN A 158 -14.65 -24.18 6.99
CA ASN A 158 -15.28 -25.49 7.24
C ASN A 158 -15.51 -26.24 5.91
N GLN A 159 -14.64 -26.01 4.95
CA GLN A 159 -14.61 -26.62 3.62
C GLN A 159 -13.90 -27.96 3.70
N GLY A 160 -14.27 -28.91 2.85
CA GLY A 160 -13.63 -30.22 2.77
C GLY A 160 -12.10 -30.14 2.69
N GLY A 161 -11.39 -31.15 3.19
CA GLY A 161 -9.94 -31.13 3.32
C GLY A 161 -9.19 -30.81 2.01
N TRP A 162 -9.75 -31.17 0.86
CA TRP A 162 -9.16 -30.90 -0.45
C TRP A 162 -9.13 -29.40 -0.83
N ILE A 163 -10.19 -28.63 -0.48
CA ILE A 163 -10.22 -27.18 -0.76
C ILE A 163 -9.15 -26.47 0.06
N ARG A 164 -8.97 -26.85 1.33
CA ARG A 164 -7.88 -26.34 2.15
C ARG A 164 -6.51 -26.64 1.54
N GLY A 165 -6.33 -27.87 1.03
CA GLY A 165 -5.10 -28.25 0.34
C GLY A 165 -4.82 -27.41 -0.89
N VAL A 166 -5.82 -27.17 -1.74
CA VAL A 166 -5.70 -26.30 -2.92
C VAL A 166 -5.33 -24.87 -2.54
N ILE A 167 -6.04 -24.28 -1.57
CA ILE A 167 -5.75 -22.92 -1.12
C ILE A 167 -4.34 -22.81 -0.53
N ALA A 168 -3.94 -23.77 0.30
CA ALA A 168 -2.59 -23.80 0.85
C ALA A 168 -1.53 -23.95 -0.25
N GLY A 169 -1.77 -24.81 -1.24
CA GLY A 169 -0.89 -24.98 -2.40
C GLY A 169 -0.74 -23.71 -3.23
N VAL A 170 -1.84 -23.02 -3.53
CA VAL A 170 -1.82 -21.73 -4.24
C VAL A 170 -1.02 -20.68 -3.47
N TRP A 171 -1.28 -20.52 -2.18
CA TRP A 171 -0.54 -19.54 -1.37
C TRP A 171 0.95 -19.89 -1.26
N SER A 172 1.29 -21.17 -1.15
CA SER A 172 2.69 -21.62 -1.13
C SER A 172 3.39 -21.33 -2.45
N ALA A 173 2.72 -21.59 -3.58
CA ALA A 173 3.26 -21.30 -4.91
C ALA A 173 3.47 -19.79 -5.13
N VAL A 174 2.50 -18.96 -4.76
CA VAL A 174 2.62 -17.50 -4.83
C VAL A 174 3.75 -17.01 -3.94
N ALA A 175 3.84 -17.49 -2.69
CA ALA A 175 4.91 -17.10 -1.78
C ALA A 175 6.30 -17.52 -2.31
N ALA A 176 6.42 -18.72 -2.88
CA ALA A 176 7.66 -19.18 -3.51
C ALA A 176 8.06 -18.30 -4.69
N LEU A 177 7.12 -17.96 -5.59
CA LEU A 177 7.36 -17.07 -6.72
C LEU A 177 7.83 -15.69 -6.26
N ILE A 178 7.15 -15.09 -5.29
CA ILE A 178 7.53 -13.79 -4.73
C ILE A 178 8.91 -13.86 -4.04
N GLY A 179 9.20 -14.95 -3.32
CA GLY A 179 10.51 -15.17 -2.70
C GLY A 179 11.64 -15.27 -3.73
N VAL A 180 11.43 -16.04 -4.81
CA VAL A 180 12.40 -16.14 -5.92
C VAL A 180 12.58 -14.78 -6.61
N ALA A 181 11.48 -14.08 -6.90
CA ALA A 181 11.54 -12.76 -7.52
C ALA A 181 12.30 -11.73 -6.65
N ALA A 182 12.06 -11.73 -5.34
CA ALA A 182 12.78 -10.88 -4.40
C ALA A 182 14.28 -11.23 -4.36
N LEU A 183 14.63 -12.50 -4.39
CA LEU A 183 16.02 -12.95 -4.44
C LEU A 183 16.72 -12.51 -5.74
N VAL A 184 16.07 -12.68 -6.89
CA VAL A 184 16.61 -12.23 -8.19
C VAL A 184 16.80 -10.72 -8.20
N LEU A 185 15.81 -9.95 -7.70
CA LEU A 185 15.94 -8.49 -7.56
C LEU A 185 17.10 -8.11 -6.66
N LEU A 186 17.25 -8.77 -5.51
CA LEU A 186 18.35 -8.53 -4.57
C LEU A 186 19.71 -8.78 -5.22
N ILE A 187 19.86 -9.91 -5.91
CA ILE A 187 21.09 -10.24 -6.66
C ILE A 187 21.39 -9.18 -7.71
N ALA A 188 20.37 -8.74 -8.47
CA ALA A 188 20.53 -7.69 -9.47
C ALA A 188 20.97 -6.35 -8.86
N LEU A 189 20.40 -5.95 -7.72
CA LEU A 189 20.79 -4.73 -6.99
C LEU A 189 22.21 -4.81 -6.47
N ILE A 190 22.62 -5.96 -5.92
CA ILE A 190 23.99 -6.18 -5.45
C ILE A 190 24.97 -6.14 -6.64
N ALA A 191 24.64 -6.83 -7.74
CA ALA A 191 25.51 -6.86 -8.92
C ALA A 191 25.66 -5.49 -9.59
N ARG A 192 24.67 -4.61 -9.45
CA ARG A 192 24.64 -3.27 -10.06
C ARG A 192 24.76 -2.14 -9.06
N HIS A 193 25.22 -2.42 -7.81
CA HIS A 193 25.28 -1.43 -6.72
C HIS A 193 26.04 -0.15 -7.11
N GLY A 194 27.12 -0.25 -7.90
CA GLY A 194 27.87 0.91 -8.35
C GLY A 194 27.06 1.84 -9.28
N GLN A 195 26.25 1.27 -10.16
CA GLN A 195 25.35 2.05 -11.04
C GLN A 195 24.22 2.71 -10.24
N VAL A 196 23.63 1.99 -9.29
CA VAL A 196 22.61 2.54 -8.39
C VAL A 196 23.17 3.67 -7.55
N GLY A 197 24.39 3.50 -7.00
CA GLY A 197 25.08 4.53 -6.26
C GLY A 197 25.42 5.76 -7.10
N ALA A 198 25.88 5.56 -8.35
CA ALA A 198 26.17 6.66 -9.27
C ALA A 198 24.90 7.49 -9.59
N LEU A 199 23.76 6.83 -9.84
CA LEU A 199 22.48 7.51 -10.05
C LEU A 199 22.05 8.30 -8.79
N HIS A 200 22.15 7.67 -7.62
CA HIS A 200 21.82 8.34 -6.35
C HIS A 200 22.68 9.59 -6.14
N ASN A 201 23.98 9.49 -6.38
CA ASN A 201 24.91 10.61 -6.24
C ASN A 201 24.68 11.72 -7.28
N ALA A 202 24.24 11.35 -8.50
CA ALA A 202 23.89 12.33 -9.54
C ALA A 202 22.72 13.24 -9.15
N LEU A 203 21.81 12.77 -8.31
CA LEU A 203 20.71 13.56 -7.74
C LEU A 203 21.18 14.54 -6.65
N ASN A 204 22.41 14.40 -6.17
CA ASN A 204 23.04 15.23 -5.13
C ASN A 204 22.10 15.56 -3.94
N PRO A 205 21.45 14.55 -3.31
CA PRO A 205 20.37 14.81 -2.36
C PRO A 205 20.82 15.28 -0.97
N GLY A 206 22.15 15.40 -0.73
CA GLY A 206 22.70 15.67 0.60
C GLY A 206 22.47 14.50 1.59
N GLY A 207 22.94 14.64 2.83
CA GLY A 207 22.87 13.54 3.81
C GLY A 207 21.43 13.16 4.21
N LEU A 208 20.66 14.12 4.70
CA LEU A 208 19.25 13.89 5.11
C LEU A 208 18.35 13.63 3.89
N GLY A 209 18.51 14.42 2.82
CA GLY A 209 17.78 14.23 1.57
C GLY A 209 18.05 12.86 0.95
N GLY A 210 19.30 12.37 1.04
CA GLY A 210 19.66 11.02 0.58
C GLY A 210 18.92 9.91 1.34
N ALA A 211 18.80 10.05 2.65
CA ALA A 211 18.04 9.09 3.46
C ALA A 211 16.54 9.09 3.10
N VAL A 212 15.96 10.28 2.93
CA VAL A 212 14.55 10.42 2.51
C VAL A 212 14.34 9.85 1.12
N LEU A 213 15.22 10.16 0.16
CA LEU A 213 15.17 9.60 -1.19
C LEU A 213 15.24 8.07 -1.16
N ALA A 214 16.16 7.49 -0.39
CA ALA A 214 16.31 6.04 -0.26
C ALA A 214 15.05 5.36 0.30
N ILE A 215 14.40 5.96 1.31
CA ILE A 215 13.15 5.44 1.86
C ILE A 215 12.00 5.61 0.85
N GLY A 216 11.93 6.75 0.14
CA GLY A 216 10.97 6.94 -0.95
C GLY A 216 11.11 5.88 -2.04
N GLN A 217 12.35 5.57 -2.44
CA GLN A 217 12.66 4.48 -3.37
C GLN A 217 12.28 3.10 -2.80
N ALA A 218 12.48 2.87 -1.50
CA ALA A 218 12.09 1.62 -0.83
C ALA A 218 10.58 1.36 -0.90
N ALA A 219 9.75 2.40 -0.99
CA ALA A 219 8.30 2.26 -1.21
C ALA A 219 7.96 1.58 -2.55
N TRP A 220 8.87 1.58 -3.53
CA TRP A 220 8.71 0.92 -4.83
C TRP A 220 9.27 -0.50 -4.88
N VAL A 221 10.01 -0.94 -3.85
CA VAL A 221 10.58 -2.30 -3.81
C VAL A 221 9.52 -3.39 -3.98
N PRO A 222 8.34 -3.35 -3.33
CA PRO A 222 7.31 -4.35 -3.57
C PRO A 222 6.81 -4.37 -5.03
N ASN A 223 6.73 -3.21 -5.70
CA ASN A 223 6.40 -3.14 -7.13
C ASN A 223 7.51 -3.82 -7.95
N ALA A 224 8.77 -3.53 -7.67
CA ALA A 224 9.90 -4.12 -8.38
C ALA A 224 9.94 -5.65 -8.21
N VAL A 225 9.60 -6.17 -7.03
CA VAL A 225 9.46 -7.62 -6.81
C VAL A 225 8.34 -8.20 -7.69
N LEU A 226 7.17 -7.56 -7.78
CA LEU A 226 6.08 -8.02 -8.65
C LEU A 226 6.45 -7.93 -10.14
N TRP A 227 7.13 -6.87 -10.56
CA TRP A 227 7.64 -6.75 -11.92
C TRP A 227 8.66 -7.84 -12.25
N THR A 228 9.56 -8.15 -11.29
CA THR A 228 10.51 -9.27 -11.44
C THR A 228 9.77 -10.61 -11.53
N ALA A 229 8.72 -10.82 -10.72
CA ALA A 229 7.89 -12.04 -10.83
C ALA A 229 7.20 -12.14 -12.19
N ALA A 230 6.62 -11.06 -12.71
CA ALA A 230 6.02 -11.03 -14.04
C ALA A 230 7.06 -11.31 -15.15
N TRP A 231 8.27 -10.77 -15.00
CA TRP A 231 9.38 -11.05 -15.91
C TRP A 231 9.79 -12.53 -15.87
N LEU A 232 9.93 -13.14 -14.69
CA LEU A 232 10.26 -14.56 -14.52
C LEU A 232 9.21 -15.49 -15.14
N LEU A 233 7.94 -15.10 -15.10
CA LEU A 233 6.84 -15.83 -15.73
C LEU A 233 6.77 -15.64 -17.27
N GLY A 234 7.64 -14.79 -17.82
CA GLY A 234 7.65 -14.51 -19.27
C GLY A 234 6.64 -13.45 -19.72
N ALA A 235 5.71 -13.03 -18.86
CA ALA A 235 4.72 -12.00 -19.20
C ALA A 235 5.36 -10.61 -19.36
N GLY A 236 6.43 -10.33 -18.61
CA GLY A 236 7.07 -9.03 -18.59
C GLY A 236 6.24 -7.95 -17.93
N PHE A 237 6.70 -6.71 -18.04
CA PHE A 237 6.01 -5.53 -17.50
C PHE A 237 6.32 -4.28 -18.34
N THR A 238 5.49 -3.25 -18.16
CA THR A 238 5.65 -1.94 -18.78
C THR A 238 5.79 -0.88 -17.70
N VAL A 239 6.68 0.09 -17.93
CA VAL A 239 6.85 1.28 -17.08
C VAL A 239 6.84 2.50 -18.00
N GLY A 240 5.71 3.20 -18.03
CA GLY A 240 5.48 4.30 -18.98
C GLY A 240 5.08 3.81 -20.37
N ASP A 241 4.87 4.79 -21.26
CA ASP A 241 4.43 4.53 -22.63
C ASP A 241 5.58 3.92 -23.47
N ASP A 242 5.24 3.00 -24.36
CA ASP A 242 6.16 2.31 -25.28
C ASP A 242 7.29 1.51 -24.63
N THR A 243 7.27 1.29 -23.31
CA THR A 243 8.22 0.40 -22.63
C THR A 243 7.65 -1.01 -22.53
N LEU A 244 8.44 -2.01 -22.88
CA LEU A 244 8.13 -3.42 -22.65
C LEU A 244 9.40 -4.15 -22.25
N LEU A 245 9.40 -4.74 -21.07
CA LEU A 245 10.50 -5.51 -20.52
C LEU A 245 10.06 -6.95 -20.28
N THR A 246 10.50 -7.84 -21.14
CA THR A 246 10.31 -9.29 -21.03
C THR A 246 11.66 -10.00 -21.07
N PRO A 247 11.76 -11.30 -20.75
CA PRO A 247 13.01 -12.05 -20.91
C PRO A 247 13.54 -12.10 -22.34
N LEU A 248 12.66 -11.95 -23.34
CA LEU A 248 13.01 -12.08 -24.77
C LEU A 248 13.12 -10.72 -25.47
N VAL A 249 12.44 -9.71 -24.98
CA VAL A 249 12.37 -8.38 -25.61
C VAL A 249 12.56 -7.31 -24.57
N SER A 250 13.48 -6.40 -24.83
CA SER A 250 13.65 -5.16 -24.04
C SER A 250 13.45 -3.98 -25.00
N ARG A 251 12.30 -3.31 -24.85
CA ARG A 251 12.00 -2.06 -25.55
C ARG A 251 11.91 -0.96 -24.51
N LEU A 252 12.79 0.01 -24.61
CA LEU A 252 12.75 1.23 -23.81
C LEU A 252 12.08 2.30 -24.67
N GLY A 253 10.97 2.86 -24.16
CA GLY A 253 10.32 4.02 -24.76
C GLY A 253 11.21 5.27 -24.61
N PRO A 254 10.77 6.41 -25.15
CA PRO A 254 11.46 7.68 -24.93
C PRO A 254 11.54 7.94 -23.43
N THR A 255 12.74 8.08 -22.93
CA THR A 255 12.97 8.55 -21.54
C THR A 255 12.54 10.00 -21.46
N PRO A 256 11.74 10.40 -20.47
CA PRO A 256 11.36 11.80 -20.26
C PRO A 256 12.56 12.70 -20.01
#